data_d96d45876731385f197492be008dfef1
#
_entry.id   d96d45876731385f197492be008dfef1
#
_cell.length_a   1.000
_cell.length_b   1.000
_cell.length_c   1.000
_cell.angle_alpha   90.00
_cell.angle_beta   90.00
_cell.angle_gamma   90.00
#
_symmetry.space_group_name_H-M   'P 1'
#
loop_
_entity.id
_entity.type
_entity.pdbx_description
1 polymer ?
#
loop_
_entity_poly.entity_id
_entity_poly.type
_entity_poly.pdbx_seq_one_letter_code
_entity_poly.pdbx_strand_id
1 'polypeptide(L)'
;MNKMVTIDPTHAATAEMTVNARVATDGAPLTQHPQSLLDLPPGEARQSLLAVHGILGSKLPPTSLAIYEAGGGSTSYLPLDVLRRAHVTVVDIDEDQIRTNDYAQETILGDVQTYRFPLGTFDLVICYNVIEHLADVEAALVGFCESLKQGGLILIGAPNPRSLSGVVTKHSPHWFHVWFYRYVRGEKTAGQPGHPPFPTFFHPLVTLSNLESFAKTHGLQTIYRKQYESPRYPEMRARKPVLAALIDTLARVVNSMLPGKTDVRHGDYHVILRKR
;
A
#
# COMPACT_ATOMS: atom_id res chain seq x y z
N MET A 1 0.03 29.19 -15.34
CA MET A 1 -1.22 29.30 -16.12
C MET A 1 -1.94 27.94 -15.98
N ASN A 2 -2.99 27.89 -15.18
CA ASN A 2 -3.74 26.64 -14.96
C ASN A 2 -4.60 26.35 -16.19
N LYS A 3 -4.37 25.21 -16.85
CA LYS A 3 -5.32 24.67 -17.82
C LYS A 3 -6.34 23.80 -17.09
N MET A 4 -7.54 24.32 -16.99
CA MET A 4 -8.72 23.58 -16.59
C MET A 4 -9.15 22.69 -17.76
N VAL A 5 -9.12 21.38 -17.62
CA VAL A 5 -9.65 20.45 -18.60
C VAL A 5 -11.09 20.15 -18.20
N THR A 6 -12.04 20.66 -18.98
CA THR A 6 -13.46 20.39 -18.84
C THR A 6 -13.78 19.11 -19.63
N ILE A 7 -14.32 18.11 -18.97
CA ILE A 7 -14.83 16.89 -19.63
C ILE A 7 -16.32 17.02 -19.88
N ASP A 8 -16.74 16.66 -21.10
CA ASP A 8 -18.09 16.73 -21.66
C ASP A 8 -19.13 15.92 -20.82
N PRO A 9 -20.33 16.47 -20.51
CA PRO A 9 -21.27 15.91 -19.56
C PRO A 9 -22.25 14.86 -20.09
N THR A 10 -21.95 14.09 -21.14
CA THR A 10 -22.94 13.17 -21.75
C THR A 10 -22.93 11.74 -21.28
N HIS A 11 -22.11 11.33 -20.29
CA HIS A 11 -22.23 10.01 -19.67
C HIS A 11 -22.24 10.06 -18.15
N ALA A 12 -23.43 9.74 -17.61
CA ALA A 12 -23.74 9.24 -16.27
C ALA A 12 -23.48 10.17 -15.08
N ALA A 13 -24.55 10.45 -14.40
CA ALA A 13 -24.64 11.03 -13.06
C ALA A 13 -23.64 10.38 -12.10
N THR A 14 -22.61 11.14 -11.67
CA THR A 14 -21.98 11.02 -10.36
C THR A 14 -21.00 12.18 -10.15
N ALA A 15 -21.15 12.85 -9.02
CA ALA A 15 -20.22 13.73 -8.31
C ALA A 15 -19.14 14.43 -9.16
N GLU A 16 -19.26 15.73 -9.29
CA GLU A 16 -18.19 16.61 -9.76
C GLU A 16 -16.94 16.42 -8.90
N MET A 17 -15.93 15.74 -9.44
CA MET A 17 -14.60 15.65 -8.87
C MET A 17 -13.70 16.67 -9.54
N THR A 18 -13.19 17.61 -8.76
CA THR A 18 -12.23 18.61 -9.22
C THR A 18 -10.86 17.94 -9.44
N VAL A 19 -10.46 17.79 -10.70
CA VAL A 19 -9.11 17.31 -11.05
C VAL A 19 -8.15 18.49 -11.01
N ASN A 20 -7.26 18.52 -10.03
CA ASN A 20 -6.14 19.46 -10.00
C ASN A 20 -4.89 18.75 -10.53
N ALA A 21 -4.69 18.81 -11.86
CA ALA A 21 -3.43 18.36 -12.45
C ALA A 21 -2.35 19.43 -12.24
N ARG A 22 -1.38 19.16 -11.39
CA ARG A 22 -0.12 19.92 -11.36
C ARG A 22 0.89 19.19 -12.23
N VAL A 23 1.30 19.82 -13.32
CA VAL A 23 2.45 19.36 -14.09
C VAL A 23 3.70 19.85 -13.36
N ALA A 24 4.49 18.94 -12.79
CA ALA A 24 5.81 19.26 -12.28
C ALA A 24 6.70 19.69 -13.46
N THR A 25 7.29 20.87 -13.37
CA THR A 25 8.27 21.36 -14.36
C THR A 25 9.57 20.58 -14.21
N ASP A 26 10.11 20.10 -15.31
CA ASP A 26 11.40 19.43 -15.40
C ASP A 26 12.47 20.19 -14.61
N GLY A 27 13.10 19.52 -13.64
CA GLY A 27 14.32 19.98 -13.01
C GLY A 27 14.25 20.36 -11.52
N ALA A 28 13.11 20.26 -10.83
CA ALA A 28 13.11 20.43 -9.38
C ALA A 28 13.82 19.25 -8.68
N PRO A 29 14.78 19.49 -7.77
CA PRO A 29 15.38 18.41 -7.00
C PRO A 29 14.29 17.75 -6.14
N LEU A 30 14.20 16.41 -6.17
CA LEU A 30 13.35 15.63 -5.26
C LEU A 30 13.84 15.91 -3.83
N THR A 31 13.15 16.81 -3.11
CA THR A 31 13.58 17.31 -1.81
C THR A 31 13.14 16.43 -0.65
N GLN A 32 12.19 15.51 -0.87
CA GLN A 32 11.81 14.47 0.11
C GLN A 32 11.97 13.11 -0.54
N HIS A 33 12.88 12.33 0.00
CA HIS A 33 13.09 10.96 -0.46
C HIS A 33 11.91 10.11 -0.04
N PRO A 34 11.42 9.21 -0.95
CA PRO A 34 10.60 8.08 -0.52
C PRO A 34 11.32 7.40 0.64
N GLN A 35 10.58 6.78 1.56
CA GLN A 35 11.19 6.13 2.72
C GLN A 35 12.38 5.30 2.28
N SER A 36 13.57 5.77 2.61
CA SER A 36 14.80 5.12 2.19
C SER A 36 14.79 3.70 2.77
N LEU A 37 15.22 2.71 1.97
CA LEU A 37 15.51 1.38 2.49
C LEU A 37 16.42 1.41 3.72
N LEU A 38 17.21 2.48 3.85
CA LEU A 38 18.10 2.72 4.99
C LEU A 38 17.34 3.07 6.26
N ASP A 39 16.09 3.57 6.15
CA ASP A 39 15.26 3.95 7.30
C ASP A 39 14.58 2.73 7.94
N LEU A 40 14.48 1.61 7.23
CA LEU A 40 14.01 0.37 7.81
C LEU A 40 15.13 -0.31 8.62
N PRO A 41 14.85 -0.70 9.88
CA PRO A 41 15.80 -1.47 10.66
C PRO A 41 16.15 -2.79 9.96
N PRO A 42 17.36 -3.33 10.18
CA PRO A 42 17.71 -4.66 9.69
C PRO A 42 16.67 -5.69 10.13
N GLY A 43 16.17 -6.49 9.19
CA GLY A 43 15.15 -7.50 9.48
C GLY A 43 14.42 -7.99 8.23
N GLU A 44 13.40 -8.80 8.44
CA GLU A 44 12.64 -9.43 7.34
C GLU A 44 11.92 -8.40 6.45
N ALA A 45 11.39 -7.33 7.03
CA ALA A 45 10.72 -6.25 6.28
C ALA A 45 11.67 -5.61 5.26
N ARG A 46 12.89 -5.24 5.72
CA ARG A 46 13.93 -4.68 4.83
C ARG A 46 14.34 -5.67 3.75
N GLN A 47 14.53 -6.95 4.10
CA GLN A 47 14.86 -7.99 3.13
C GLN A 47 13.75 -8.18 2.09
N SER A 48 12.49 -8.18 2.53
CA SER A 48 11.35 -8.28 1.63
C SER A 48 11.26 -7.08 0.67
N LEU A 49 11.48 -5.86 1.16
CA LEU A 49 11.46 -4.66 0.33
C LEU A 49 12.63 -4.64 -0.67
N LEU A 50 13.83 -5.07 -0.25
CA LEU A 50 14.98 -5.25 -1.17
C LEU A 50 14.66 -6.24 -2.29
N ALA A 51 14.02 -7.37 -1.97
CA ALA A 51 13.59 -8.33 -2.97
C ALA A 51 12.55 -7.75 -3.93
N VAL A 52 11.56 -7.00 -3.41
CA VAL A 52 10.58 -6.26 -4.23
C VAL A 52 11.30 -5.30 -5.18
N HIS A 53 12.21 -4.47 -4.69
CA HIS A 53 12.97 -3.53 -5.52
C HIS A 53 13.78 -4.24 -6.61
N GLY A 54 14.45 -5.35 -6.28
CA GLY A 54 15.17 -6.17 -7.27
C GLY A 54 14.25 -6.74 -8.36
N ILE A 55 13.04 -7.19 -7.98
CA ILE A 55 12.05 -7.68 -8.95
C ILE A 55 11.54 -6.54 -9.83
N LEU A 56 11.17 -5.40 -9.26
CA LEU A 56 10.74 -4.23 -10.04
C LEU A 56 11.82 -3.80 -11.03
N GLY A 57 13.08 -3.68 -10.59
CA GLY A 57 14.21 -3.32 -11.46
C GLY A 57 14.45 -4.32 -12.59
N SER A 58 14.19 -5.62 -12.38
CA SER A 58 14.42 -6.67 -13.37
C SER A 58 13.24 -6.96 -14.30
N LYS A 59 12.01 -6.65 -13.87
CA LYS A 59 10.78 -7.02 -14.61
C LYS A 59 10.11 -5.85 -15.31
N LEU A 60 10.31 -4.63 -14.82
CA LEU A 60 9.81 -3.44 -15.49
C LEU A 60 10.68 -3.10 -16.72
N PRO A 61 10.10 -2.54 -17.79
CA PRO A 61 10.86 -2.08 -18.94
C PRO A 61 11.95 -1.07 -18.54
N PRO A 62 13.11 -1.05 -19.20
CA PRO A 62 14.17 -0.09 -18.91
C PRO A 62 13.87 1.33 -19.42
N THR A 63 12.82 1.49 -20.19
CA THR A 63 12.33 2.75 -20.76
C THR A 63 11.53 3.58 -19.75
N SER A 64 10.96 4.70 -20.21
CA SER A 64 9.99 5.48 -19.42
C SER A 64 8.80 4.62 -19.00
N LEU A 65 8.36 4.78 -17.76
CA LEU A 65 7.30 3.99 -17.13
C LEU A 65 6.09 4.86 -16.84
N ALA A 66 4.89 4.31 -16.98
CA ALA A 66 3.67 4.85 -16.41
C ALA A 66 3.32 4.07 -15.15
N ILE A 67 3.25 4.76 -14.00
CA ILE A 67 3.01 4.14 -12.70
C ILE A 67 1.79 4.77 -12.04
N TYR A 68 0.91 3.92 -11.51
CA TYR A 68 -0.22 4.33 -10.68
C TYR A 68 0.05 3.94 -9.22
N GLU A 69 0.10 4.92 -8.33
CA GLU A 69 0.11 4.70 -6.88
C GLU A 69 -1.28 4.96 -6.29
N ALA A 70 -1.97 3.88 -5.95
CA ALA A 70 -3.29 3.91 -5.34
C ALA A 70 -3.17 4.18 -3.83
N GLY A 71 -3.68 5.31 -3.36
CA GLY A 71 -3.51 5.77 -1.98
C GLY A 71 -2.06 6.14 -1.68
N GLY A 72 -1.32 6.67 -2.68
CA GLY A 72 0.11 6.95 -2.54
C GLY A 72 0.44 8.09 -1.58
N GLY A 73 -0.55 8.91 -1.22
CA GLY A 73 -0.35 10.01 -0.29
C GLY A 73 0.79 10.94 -0.70
N SER A 74 1.66 11.28 0.26
CA SER A 74 2.82 12.16 0.03
C SER A 74 4.16 11.42 -0.04
N THR A 75 4.17 10.08 0.00
CA THR A 75 5.42 9.28 0.00
C THR A 75 5.30 8.06 -0.90
N SER A 76 6.39 7.70 -1.61
CA SER A 76 6.45 6.52 -2.45
C SER A 76 7.37 5.44 -1.86
N TYR A 77 7.02 4.17 -2.08
CA TYR A 77 7.85 3.00 -1.74
C TYR A 77 8.71 2.52 -2.92
N LEU A 78 8.70 3.25 -4.03
CA LEU A 78 9.47 2.90 -5.21
C LEU A 78 10.97 3.12 -5.03
N PRO A 79 11.82 2.27 -5.63
CA PRO A 79 13.24 2.54 -5.72
C PRO A 79 13.49 3.81 -6.57
N LEU A 80 14.49 4.57 -6.18
CA LEU A 80 14.79 5.87 -6.79
C LEU A 80 15.11 5.79 -8.28
N ASP A 81 15.75 4.71 -8.74
CA ASP A 81 16.04 4.45 -10.15
C ASP A 81 14.76 4.21 -10.98
N VAL A 82 13.72 3.64 -10.38
CA VAL A 82 12.40 3.49 -10.99
C VAL A 82 11.68 4.84 -11.03
N LEU A 83 11.66 5.58 -9.92
CA LEU A 83 11.02 6.91 -9.84
C LEU A 83 11.58 7.89 -10.88
N ARG A 84 12.89 7.94 -11.06
CA ARG A 84 13.56 8.87 -11.99
C ARG A 84 13.15 8.70 -13.46
N ARG A 85 12.62 7.55 -13.84
CA ARG A 85 12.18 7.24 -15.21
C ARG A 85 10.68 7.00 -15.31
N ALA A 86 9.95 7.29 -14.25
CA ALA A 86 8.51 7.06 -14.19
C ALA A 86 7.72 8.36 -14.32
N HIS A 87 6.60 8.29 -15.01
CA HIS A 87 5.50 9.22 -14.84
C HIS A 87 4.57 8.59 -13.80
N VAL A 88 4.53 9.18 -12.61
CA VAL A 88 3.75 8.68 -11.48
C VAL A 88 2.46 9.46 -11.38
N THR A 89 1.33 8.75 -11.40
CA THR A 89 0.00 9.28 -11.11
C THR A 89 -0.44 8.74 -9.75
N VAL A 90 -0.78 9.62 -8.82
CA VAL A 90 -1.30 9.28 -7.49
C VAL A 90 -2.80 9.56 -7.45
N VAL A 91 -3.58 8.60 -6.95
CA VAL A 91 -4.98 8.83 -6.54
C VAL A 91 -5.07 8.62 -5.05
N ASP A 92 -5.55 9.62 -4.31
CA ASP A 92 -5.75 9.55 -2.87
C ASP A 92 -7.04 10.28 -2.49
N ILE A 93 -7.70 9.82 -1.41
CA ILE A 93 -8.91 10.43 -0.87
C ILE A 93 -8.61 11.59 0.07
N ASP A 94 -7.38 11.70 0.54
CA ASP A 94 -6.93 12.73 1.48
C ASP A 94 -6.35 13.94 0.73
N GLU A 95 -7.06 15.08 0.80
CA GLU A 95 -6.69 16.31 0.12
C GLU A 95 -5.34 16.87 0.62
N ASP A 96 -5.04 16.73 1.92
CA ASP A 96 -3.77 17.22 2.49
C ASP A 96 -2.60 16.38 2.00
N GLN A 97 -2.76 15.07 1.86
CA GLN A 97 -1.77 14.18 1.28
C GLN A 97 -1.52 14.52 -0.20
N ILE A 98 -2.57 14.75 -0.96
CA ILE A 98 -2.47 15.17 -2.38
C ILE A 98 -1.76 16.51 -2.50
N ARG A 99 -2.10 17.48 -1.65
CA ARG A 99 -1.52 18.81 -1.68
C ARG A 99 -0.02 18.83 -1.33
N THR A 100 0.40 17.92 -0.45
CA THR A 100 1.80 17.82 0.00
C THR A 100 2.64 16.84 -0.80
N ASN A 101 2.03 16.14 -1.78
CA ASN A 101 2.77 15.24 -2.66
C ASN A 101 3.70 16.05 -3.58
N ASP A 102 5.00 15.75 -3.56
CA ASP A 102 6.04 16.45 -4.30
C ASP A 102 6.79 15.56 -5.31
N TYR A 103 6.50 14.25 -5.35
CA TYR A 103 7.19 13.30 -6.23
C TYR A 103 6.38 12.88 -7.46
N ALA A 104 5.04 12.95 -7.39
CA ALA A 104 4.19 12.53 -8.50
C ALA A 104 4.06 13.64 -9.56
N GLN A 105 4.03 13.26 -10.83
CA GLN A 105 3.77 14.18 -11.94
C GLN A 105 2.29 14.53 -12.04
N GLU A 106 1.42 13.64 -11.57
CA GLU A 106 -0.03 13.85 -11.56
C GLU A 106 -0.61 13.39 -10.22
N THR A 107 -1.45 14.25 -9.62
CA THR A 107 -2.17 13.91 -8.38
C THR A 107 -3.67 14.12 -8.56
N ILE A 108 -4.46 13.16 -8.12
CA ILE A 108 -5.91 13.11 -8.31
C ILE A 108 -6.55 12.91 -6.94
N LEU A 109 -7.40 13.84 -6.52
CA LEU A 109 -8.25 13.65 -5.37
C LEU A 109 -9.40 12.71 -5.74
N GLY A 110 -9.42 11.49 -5.18
CA GLY A 110 -10.39 10.49 -5.56
C GLY A 110 -10.34 9.21 -4.76
N ASP A 111 -11.41 8.43 -4.85
CA ASP A 111 -11.49 7.12 -4.21
C ASP A 111 -11.00 6.03 -5.19
N VAL A 112 -9.96 5.31 -4.81
CA VAL A 112 -9.37 4.22 -5.59
C VAL A 112 -10.35 3.07 -5.87
N GLN A 113 -11.43 2.96 -5.08
CA GLN A 113 -12.48 1.95 -5.28
C GLN A 113 -13.36 2.28 -6.49
N THR A 114 -13.52 3.56 -6.80
CA THR A 114 -14.45 4.03 -7.85
C THR A 114 -13.76 4.71 -9.02
N TYR A 115 -12.58 5.28 -8.79
CA TYR A 115 -11.83 5.93 -9.87
C TYR A 115 -11.35 4.91 -10.90
N ARG A 116 -11.48 5.25 -12.19
CA ARG A 116 -11.11 4.34 -13.29
C ARG A 116 -10.22 5.06 -14.29
N PHE A 117 -9.15 4.39 -14.66
CA PHE A 117 -8.26 4.80 -15.75
C PHE A 117 -8.62 4.08 -17.06
N PRO A 118 -8.17 4.58 -18.20
CA PRO A 118 -8.25 3.84 -19.46
C PRO A 118 -7.55 2.48 -19.37
N LEU A 119 -8.04 1.51 -20.13
CA LEU A 119 -7.48 0.16 -20.15
C LEU A 119 -6.01 0.16 -20.60
N GLY A 120 -5.18 -0.60 -19.93
CA GLY A 120 -3.80 -0.81 -20.35
C GLY A 120 -2.91 0.44 -20.31
N THR A 121 -3.11 1.32 -19.34
CA THR A 121 -2.36 2.58 -19.18
C THR A 121 -1.02 2.38 -18.48
N PHE A 122 -0.97 1.56 -17.41
CA PHE A 122 0.17 1.53 -16.50
C PHE A 122 1.04 0.29 -16.66
N ASP A 123 2.34 0.48 -16.47
CA ASP A 123 3.33 -0.60 -16.37
C ASP A 123 3.36 -1.20 -14.96
N LEU A 124 3.04 -0.39 -13.94
CA LEU A 124 3.00 -0.78 -12.55
C LEU A 124 1.84 -0.08 -11.83
N VAL A 125 1.09 -0.83 -11.03
CA VAL A 125 0.16 -0.31 -10.03
C VAL A 125 0.69 -0.65 -8.65
N ILE A 126 0.67 0.31 -7.72
CA ILE A 126 1.08 0.13 -6.33
C ILE A 126 -0.11 0.41 -5.43
N CYS A 127 -0.37 -0.50 -4.49
CA CYS A 127 -1.32 -0.33 -3.40
C CYS A 127 -0.63 -0.75 -2.10
N TYR A 128 -0.10 0.22 -1.35
CA TYR A 128 0.73 -0.05 -0.19
C TYR A 128 0.16 0.57 1.08
N ASN A 129 -0.22 -0.26 2.07
CA ASN A 129 -0.92 0.13 3.30
C ASN A 129 -2.26 0.88 3.04
N VAL A 130 -2.99 0.47 2.02
CA VAL A 130 -4.27 1.07 1.60
C VAL A 130 -5.37 0.03 1.51
N ILE A 131 -5.08 -1.14 0.96
CA ILE A 131 -6.10 -2.16 0.65
C ILE A 131 -6.90 -2.61 1.89
N GLU A 132 -6.32 -2.56 3.08
CA GLU A 132 -6.97 -2.88 4.36
C GLU A 132 -8.01 -1.84 4.80
N HIS A 133 -7.95 -0.65 4.22
CA HIS A 133 -8.87 0.47 4.50
C HIS A 133 -10.02 0.57 3.50
N LEU A 134 -10.03 -0.27 2.46
CA LEU A 134 -11.06 -0.26 1.42
C LEU A 134 -12.27 -1.09 1.86
N ALA A 135 -13.45 -0.53 1.68
CA ALA A 135 -14.72 -1.24 1.90
C ALA A 135 -15.01 -2.21 0.75
N ASP A 136 -14.73 -1.80 -0.49
CA ASP A 136 -14.89 -2.60 -1.71
C ASP A 136 -13.51 -2.88 -2.35
N VAL A 137 -12.79 -3.82 -1.76
CA VAL A 137 -11.48 -4.27 -2.25
C VAL A 137 -11.57 -4.87 -3.65
N GLU A 138 -12.68 -5.55 -3.98
CA GLU A 138 -12.86 -6.19 -5.28
C GLU A 138 -12.94 -5.17 -6.40
N ALA A 139 -13.73 -4.10 -6.20
CA ALA A 139 -13.84 -3.01 -7.17
C ALA A 139 -12.48 -2.33 -7.43
N ALA A 140 -11.68 -2.09 -6.37
CA ALA A 140 -10.34 -1.52 -6.52
C ALA A 140 -9.41 -2.46 -7.31
N LEU A 141 -9.36 -3.74 -6.94
CA LEU A 141 -8.51 -4.73 -7.61
C LEU A 141 -8.88 -4.93 -9.08
N VAL A 142 -10.17 -4.94 -9.42
CA VAL A 142 -10.63 -4.97 -10.82
C VAL A 142 -10.13 -3.74 -11.58
N GLY A 143 -10.30 -2.54 -11.01
CA GLY A 143 -9.78 -1.31 -11.62
C GLY A 143 -8.27 -1.33 -11.83
N PHE A 144 -7.50 -1.90 -10.89
CA PHE A 144 -6.05 -2.11 -11.06
C PHE A 144 -5.73 -3.06 -12.21
N CYS A 145 -6.45 -4.19 -12.30
CA CYS A 145 -6.27 -5.15 -13.40
C CYS A 145 -6.55 -4.54 -14.77
N GLU A 146 -7.63 -3.76 -14.87
CA GLU A 146 -8.05 -3.11 -16.12
C GLU A 146 -7.04 -2.05 -16.56
N SER A 147 -6.56 -1.22 -15.65
CA SER A 147 -5.60 -0.14 -15.93
C SER A 147 -4.20 -0.64 -16.30
N LEU A 148 -3.86 -1.90 -16.01
CA LEU A 148 -2.55 -2.49 -16.31
C LEU A 148 -2.39 -2.87 -17.78
N LYS A 149 -1.21 -2.57 -18.33
CA LYS A 149 -0.72 -3.13 -19.59
C LYS A 149 -0.53 -4.65 -19.50
N GLN A 150 -0.49 -5.32 -20.65
CA GLN A 150 -0.05 -6.71 -20.72
C GLN A 150 1.40 -6.84 -20.24
N GLY A 151 1.66 -7.80 -19.36
CA GLY A 151 2.96 -7.96 -18.70
C GLY A 151 3.22 -7.00 -17.54
N GLY A 152 2.33 -6.03 -17.31
CA GLY A 152 2.42 -5.07 -16.19
C GLY A 152 2.29 -5.72 -14.82
N LEU A 153 2.67 -5.00 -13.77
CA LEU A 153 2.78 -5.50 -12.40
C LEU A 153 1.82 -4.78 -11.45
N ILE A 154 1.29 -5.53 -10.47
CA ILE A 154 0.66 -4.94 -9.27
C ILE A 154 1.54 -5.28 -8.08
N LEU A 155 2.00 -4.27 -7.34
CA LEU A 155 2.63 -4.43 -6.03
C LEU A 155 1.61 -4.10 -4.95
N ILE A 156 1.37 -5.05 -4.05
CA ILE A 156 0.54 -4.83 -2.86
C ILE A 156 1.39 -5.11 -1.63
N GLY A 157 1.42 -4.14 -0.72
CA GLY A 157 1.95 -4.28 0.62
C GLY A 157 0.85 -3.98 1.63
N ALA A 158 0.60 -4.89 2.58
CA ALA A 158 -0.49 -4.73 3.53
C ALA A 158 -0.26 -5.51 4.83
N PRO A 159 -0.95 -5.12 5.93
CA PRO A 159 -1.03 -5.93 7.14
C PRO A 159 -1.70 -7.27 6.87
N ASN A 160 -1.18 -8.30 7.53
CA ASN A 160 -1.75 -9.65 7.46
C ASN A 160 -2.92 -9.81 8.44
N PRO A 161 -4.18 -9.93 7.98
CA PRO A 161 -5.34 -10.08 8.87
C PRO A 161 -5.31 -11.35 9.72
N ARG A 162 -4.51 -12.36 9.32
CA ARG A 162 -4.35 -13.64 10.03
C ARG A 162 -3.20 -13.65 11.02
N SER A 163 -2.42 -12.58 11.12
CA SER A 163 -1.40 -12.42 12.16
C SER A 163 -2.03 -12.18 13.53
N LEU A 164 -1.23 -12.36 14.60
CA LEU A 164 -1.69 -12.05 15.95
C LEU A 164 -2.15 -10.58 16.07
N SER A 165 -1.37 -9.65 15.51
CA SER A 165 -1.74 -8.23 15.46
C SER A 165 -3.00 -7.99 14.64
N GLY A 166 -3.14 -8.65 13.48
CA GLY A 166 -4.32 -8.54 12.61
C GLY A 166 -5.60 -9.02 13.31
N VAL A 167 -5.53 -10.17 14.01
CA VAL A 167 -6.66 -10.69 14.79
C VAL A 167 -7.05 -9.73 15.92
N VAL A 168 -6.08 -9.21 16.67
CA VAL A 168 -6.33 -8.20 17.72
C VAL A 168 -6.97 -6.96 17.10
N THR A 169 -6.43 -6.45 16.01
CA THR A 169 -6.98 -5.28 15.32
C THR A 169 -8.42 -5.53 14.86
N LYS A 170 -8.71 -6.68 14.29
CA LYS A 170 -10.06 -7.02 13.80
C LYS A 170 -11.10 -7.07 14.92
N HIS A 171 -10.73 -7.54 16.12
CA HIS A 171 -11.68 -7.78 17.23
C HIS A 171 -11.66 -6.68 18.30
N SER A 172 -10.85 -5.63 18.12
CA SER A 172 -10.84 -4.49 19.02
C SER A 172 -11.49 -3.25 18.38
N PRO A 173 -12.25 -2.46 19.15
CA PRO A 173 -12.91 -1.28 18.62
C PRO A 173 -11.91 -0.17 18.28
N HIS A 174 -12.26 0.70 17.33
CA HIS A 174 -11.38 1.75 16.83
C HIS A 174 -10.83 2.68 17.94
N TRP A 175 -11.65 3.02 18.96
CA TRP A 175 -11.20 3.83 20.09
C TRP A 175 -10.02 3.19 20.85
N PHE A 176 -9.98 1.84 20.91
CA PHE A 176 -8.87 1.12 21.53
C PHE A 176 -7.57 1.28 20.73
N HIS A 177 -7.65 1.29 19.39
CA HIS A 177 -6.49 1.56 18.53
C HIS A 177 -5.96 2.97 18.74
N VAL A 178 -6.86 3.98 18.76
CA VAL A 178 -6.49 5.38 19.06
C VAL A 178 -5.83 5.49 20.43
N TRP A 179 -6.40 4.86 21.46
CA TRP A 179 -5.82 4.81 22.80
C TRP A 179 -4.44 4.17 22.80
N PHE A 180 -4.28 3.01 22.15
CA PHE A 180 -3.01 2.28 22.06
C PHE A 180 -1.94 3.11 21.34
N TYR A 181 -2.27 3.72 20.21
CA TYR A 181 -1.35 4.59 19.48
C TYR A 181 -0.93 5.79 20.32
N ARG A 182 -1.87 6.43 21.01
CA ARG A 182 -1.60 7.62 21.81
C ARG A 182 -0.78 7.34 23.07
N TYR A 183 -1.13 6.31 23.82
CA TYR A 183 -0.56 6.08 25.16
C TYR A 183 0.51 4.98 25.18
N VAL A 184 0.45 3.99 24.32
CA VAL A 184 1.43 2.92 24.26
C VAL A 184 2.54 3.22 23.27
N ARG A 185 2.19 3.79 22.11
CA ARG A 185 3.14 4.18 21.06
C ARG A 185 3.67 5.60 21.21
N GLY A 186 2.97 6.47 21.95
CA GLY A 186 3.37 7.87 22.17
C GLY A 186 3.04 8.82 21.02
N GLU A 187 2.16 8.41 20.09
CA GLU A 187 1.73 9.22 18.94
C GLU A 187 0.63 10.21 19.38
N LYS A 188 1.01 11.41 19.77
CA LYS A 188 0.10 12.42 20.34
C LYS A 188 -1.03 12.84 19.41
N THR A 189 -0.82 12.79 18.10
CA THR A 189 -1.79 13.13 17.04
C THR A 189 -2.73 11.98 16.67
N ALA A 190 -2.56 10.78 17.27
CA ALA A 190 -3.36 9.62 16.95
C ALA A 190 -4.87 9.88 17.03
N GLY A 191 -5.60 9.50 15.96
CA GLY A 191 -7.04 9.69 15.84
C GLY A 191 -7.50 11.11 15.49
N GLN A 192 -6.58 12.03 15.18
CA GLN A 192 -6.91 13.31 14.55
C GLN A 192 -7.13 13.11 13.04
N PRO A 193 -7.87 14.00 12.35
CA PRO A 193 -8.01 13.93 10.91
C PRO A 193 -6.64 13.87 10.20
N GLY A 194 -6.49 12.98 9.21
CA GLY A 194 -5.24 12.77 8.50
C GLY A 194 -4.14 12.00 9.27
N HIS A 195 -4.41 11.55 10.51
CA HIS A 195 -3.43 10.82 11.32
C HIS A 195 -3.90 9.40 11.69
N PRO A 196 -2.99 8.39 11.65
CA PRO A 196 -3.32 7.02 12.04
C PRO A 196 -3.74 6.93 13.53
N PRO A 197 -4.45 5.87 13.93
CA PRO A 197 -4.89 4.75 13.10
C PRO A 197 -6.13 5.08 12.27
N PHE A 198 -6.14 4.68 11.01
CA PHE A 198 -7.32 4.77 10.16
C PHE A 198 -8.26 3.57 10.40
N PRO A 199 -9.58 3.71 10.15
CA PRO A 199 -10.51 2.58 10.18
C PRO A 199 -10.05 1.48 9.24
N THR A 200 -10.12 0.22 9.68
CA THR A 200 -9.69 -0.95 8.92
C THR A 200 -10.89 -1.88 8.74
N PHE A 201 -11.23 -2.21 7.49
CA PHE A 201 -12.40 -3.05 7.19
C PHE A 201 -12.11 -4.54 7.17
N PHE A 202 -10.85 -4.95 6.96
CA PHE A 202 -10.44 -6.36 6.85
C PHE A 202 -11.30 -7.18 5.90
N HIS A 203 -11.52 -6.66 4.70
CA HIS A 203 -12.21 -7.40 3.65
C HIS A 203 -11.53 -8.76 3.41
N PRO A 204 -12.28 -9.86 3.15
CA PRO A 204 -11.69 -11.19 2.98
C PRO A 204 -10.59 -11.27 1.92
N LEU A 205 -10.66 -10.47 0.85
CA LEU A 205 -9.65 -10.41 -0.22
C LEU A 205 -8.29 -9.85 0.25
N VAL A 206 -8.20 -9.17 1.39
CA VAL A 206 -6.92 -8.71 1.94
C VAL A 206 -6.04 -9.87 2.45
N THR A 207 -6.60 -11.07 2.65
CA THR A 207 -5.77 -12.24 2.97
C THR A 207 -4.97 -12.68 1.74
N LEU A 208 -3.69 -12.98 1.94
CA LEU A 208 -2.78 -13.36 0.84
C LEU A 208 -3.34 -14.53 -0.01
N SER A 209 -3.95 -15.55 0.63
CA SER A 209 -4.54 -16.68 -0.08
C SER A 209 -5.72 -16.29 -1.00
N ASN A 210 -6.58 -15.38 -0.53
CA ASN A 210 -7.73 -14.95 -1.32
C ASN A 210 -7.29 -13.98 -2.43
N LEU A 211 -6.28 -13.15 -2.16
CA LEU A 211 -5.67 -12.28 -3.16
C LEU A 211 -5.01 -13.10 -4.29
N GLU A 212 -4.33 -14.20 -3.97
CA GLU A 212 -3.78 -15.11 -4.97
C GLU A 212 -4.87 -15.83 -5.77
N SER A 213 -5.98 -16.19 -5.11
CA SER A 213 -7.15 -16.78 -5.80
C SER A 213 -7.78 -15.78 -6.75
N PHE A 214 -8.00 -14.55 -6.31
CA PHE A 214 -8.47 -13.44 -7.16
C PHE A 214 -7.53 -13.22 -8.36
N ALA A 215 -6.23 -13.16 -8.11
CA ALA A 215 -5.23 -12.99 -9.16
C ALA A 215 -5.35 -14.07 -10.25
N LYS A 216 -5.47 -15.33 -9.84
CA LYS A 216 -5.62 -16.46 -10.76
C LYS A 216 -6.87 -16.36 -11.63
N THR A 217 -8.02 -15.94 -11.06
CA THR A 217 -9.28 -15.81 -11.81
C THR A 217 -9.29 -14.61 -12.75
N HIS A 218 -8.45 -13.59 -12.49
CA HIS A 218 -8.35 -12.38 -13.30
C HIS A 218 -7.13 -12.34 -14.22
N GLY A 219 -6.55 -13.49 -14.55
CA GLY A 219 -5.44 -13.57 -15.51
C GLY A 219 -4.12 -13.03 -15.01
N LEU A 220 -3.96 -12.88 -13.68
CA LEU A 220 -2.71 -12.49 -13.06
C LEU A 220 -1.94 -13.71 -12.56
N GLN A 221 -0.61 -13.59 -12.53
CA GLN A 221 0.29 -14.58 -11.95
C GLN A 221 1.02 -13.97 -10.75
N THR A 222 0.99 -14.65 -9.61
CA THR A 222 1.85 -14.29 -8.48
C THR A 222 3.29 -14.60 -8.81
N ILE A 223 4.14 -13.58 -8.88
CA ILE A 223 5.58 -13.73 -9.16
C ILE A 223 6.45 -13.54 -7.92
N TYR A 224 5.90 -12.92 -6.88
CA TYR A 224 6.54 -12.79 -5.58
C TYR A 224 5.48 -12.77 -4.48
N ARG A 225 5.80 -13.39 -3.35
CA ARG A 225 5.05 -13.25 -2.09
C ARG A 225 5.97 -13.46 -0.91
N LYS A 226 5.84 -12.63 0.09
CA LYS A 226 6.55 -12.77 1.35
C LYS A 226 5.69 -12.22 2.47
N GLN A 227 5.44 -13.04 3.49
CA GLN A 227 4.98 -12.57 4.80
C GLN A 227 6.22 -12.33 5.66
N TYR A 228 6.18 -11.30 6.47
CA TYR A 228 7.32 -10.92 7.30
C TYR A 228 6.89 -10.27 8.60
N GLU A 229 7.81 -10.28 9.56
CA GLU A 229 7.62 -9.60 10.83
C GLU A 229 7.62 -8.08 10.61
N SER A 230 6.57 -7.41 11.11
CA SER A 230 6.45 -5.95 10.99
C SER A 230 7.69 -5.24 11.57
N PRO A 231 8.20 -4.17 10.92
CA PRO A 231 9.33 -3.39 11.43
C PRO A 231 9.12 -2.86 12.85
N ARG A 232 7.86 -2.72 13.27
CA ARG A 232 7.46 -2.27 14.61
C ARG A 232 7.80 -3.29 15.71
N TYR A 233 7.96 -4.56 15.35
CA TYR A 233 8.21 -5.63 16.33
C TYR A 233 9.62 -5.60 16.92
N PRO A 234 10.70 -5.47 16.15
CA PRO A 234 12.04 -5.25 16.69
C PRO A 234 12.13 -4.01 17.59
N GLU A 235 11.46 -2.92 17.20
CA GLU A 235 11.41 -1.71 18.02
C GLU A 235 10.69 -1.94 19.37
N MET A 236 9.57 -2.68 19.36
CA MET A 236 8.87 -3.06 20.57
C MET A 236 9.74 -3.96 21.47
N ARG A 237 10.47 -4.92 20.90
CA ARG A 237 11.42 -5.77 21.66
C ARG A 237 12.50 -4.93 22.35
N ALA A 238 13.02 -3.92 21.68
CA ALA A 238 14.03 -3.04 22.26
C ALA A 238 13.46 -2.16 23.39
N ARG A 239 12.25 -1.64 23.24
CA ARG A 239 11.65 -0.70 24.20
C ARG A 239 10.88 -1.40 25.34
N LYS A 240 10.29 -2.57 25.09
CA LYS A 240 9.40 -3.29 26.02
C LYS A 240 9.67 -4.80 26.00
N PRO A 241 10.86 -5.26 26.44
CA PRO A 241 11.31 -6.65 26.27
C PRO A 241 10.39 -7.67 26.97
N VAL A 242 9.84 -7.35 28.13
CA VAL A 242 8.93 -8.26 28.86
C VAL A 242 7.63 -8.47 28.09
N LEU A 243 7.02 -7.38 27.57
CA LEU A 243 5.81 -7.47 26.77
C LEU A 243 6.08 -8.26 25.47
N ALA A 244 7.20 -8.00 24.83
CA ALA A 244 7.60 -8.71 23.61
C ALA A 244 7.78 -10.22 23.90
N ALA A 245 8.41 -10.61 25.00
CA ALA A 245 8.56 -12.02 25.41
C ALA A 245 7.22 -12.72 25.65
N LEU A 246 6.25 -12.02 26.23
CA LEU A 246 4.88 -12.54 26.42
C LEU A 246 4.19 -12.77 25.08
N ILE A 247 4.28 -11.80 24.15
CA ILE A 247 3.69 -11.91 22.82
C ILE A 247 4.37 -13.02 22.02
N ASP A 248 5.71 -13.14 22.07
CA ASP A 248 6.46 -14.21 21.40
C ASP A 248 6.09 -15.60 21.96
N THR A 249 5.83 -15.69 23.25
CA THR A 249 5.38 -16.94 23.88
C THR A 249 3.97 -17.30 23.44
N LEU A 250 3.04 -16.34 23.44
CA LEU A 250 1.68 -16.53 22.93
C LEU A 250 1.71 -16.94 21.45
N ALA A 251 2.50 -16.27 20.62
CA ALA A 251 2.63 -16.60 19.21
C ALA A 251 3.16 -18.02 18.99
N ARG A 252 4.14 -18.48 19.79
CA ARG A 252 4.64 -19.87 19.74
C ARG A 252 3.55 -20.88 20.08
N VAL A 253 2.76 -20.61 21.12
CA VAL A 253 1.64 -21.48 21.50
C VAL A 253 0.60 -21.55 20.40
N VAL A 254 0.19 -20.38 19.86
CA VAL A 254 -0.79 -20.33 18.76
C VAL A 254 -0.25 -21.05 17.51
N ASN A 255 1.00 -20.82 17.12
CA ASN A 255 1.62 -21.51 15.98
C ASN A 255 1.68 -23.03 16.17
N SER A 256 1.85 -23.52 17.40
CA SER A 256 1.83 -24.97 17.67
C SER A 256 0.46 -25.61 17.52
N MET A 257 -0.61 -24.82 17.65
CA MET A 257 -2.01 -25.29 17.53
C MET A 257 -2.57 -25.15 16.10
N LEU A 258 -1.95 -24.32 15.26
CA LEU A 258 -2.43 -24.09 13.91
C LEU A 258 -1.81 -25.08 12.92
N PRO A 259 -2.62 -25.79 12.11
CA PRO A 259 -2.09 -26.61 11.04
C PRO A 259 -1.54 -25.71 9.92
N GLY A 260 -0.26 -25.87 9.58
CA GLY A 260 0.36 -25.19 8.46
C GLY A 260 1.61 -24.38 8.79
N LYS A 261 2.21 -23.77 7.76
CA LYS A 261 3.47 -23.00 7.86
C LYS A 261 3.24 -21.50 8.08
N THR A 262 2.08 -21.09 8.60
CA THR A 262 1.78 -19.67 8.82
C THR A 262 2.32 -19.26 10.20
N ASP A 263 3.29 -18.37 10.25
CA ASP A 263 3.72 -17.76 11.50
C ASP A 263 2.85 -16.55 11.82
N VAL A 264 2.10 -16.63 12.92
CA VAL A 264 1.19 -15.54 13.36
C VAL A 264 1.94 -14.26 13.76
N ARG A 265 3.28 -14.29 13.85
CA ARG A 265 4.12 -13.11 14.05
C ARG A 265 4.32 -12.31 12.78
N HIS A 266 4.13 -12.93 11.61
CA HIS A 266 4.24 -12.22 10.33
C HIS A 266 3.06 -11.26 10.16
N GLY A 267 3.27 -10.04 10.66
CA GLY A 267 2.26 -8.98 10.72
C GLY A 267 1.92 -8.36 9.38
N ASP A 268 2.85 -8.42 8.44
CA ASP A 268 2.73 -7.74 7.15
C ASP A 268 3.09 -8.69 6.00
N TYR A 269 2.72 -8.32 4.78
CA TYR A 269 3.14 -9.05 3.57
C TYR A 269 3.39 -8.12 2.38
N HIS A 270 4.22 -8.61 1.45
CA HIS A 270 4.32 -8.10 0.08
C HIS A 270 3.88 -9.18 -0.91
N VAL A 271 3.18 -8.77 -1.95
CA VAL A 271 2.86 -9.61 -3.11
C VAL A 271 3.04 -8.80 -4.39
N ILE A 272 3.63 -9.44 -5.41
CA ILE A 272 3.71 -8.89 -6.76
C ILE A 272 2.95 -9.83 -7.70
N LEU A 273 1.97 -9.27 -8.38
CA LEU A 273 1.15 -9.94 -9.38
C LEU A 273 1.54 -9.41 -10.77
N ARG A 274 1.57 -10.27 -11.77
CA ARG A 274 1.88 -9.92 -13.16
C ARG A 274 0.69 -10.26 -14.06
N LYS A 275 0.25 -9.31 -14.88
CA LYS A 275 -0.77 -9.54 -15.91
C LYS A 275 -0.20 -10.42 -17.03
N ARG A 276 -0.92 -11.49 -17.38
CA ARG A 276 -0.52 -12.42 -18.44
C ARG A 276 -0.89 -11.90 -19.80
#